data_ac87ceacef673192a7a9e08ee2e7c793
#
_entry.id   ac87ceacef673192a7a9e08ee2e7c793
#
_cell.length_a   1.000
_cell.length_b   1.000
_cell.length_c   1.000
_cell.angle_alpha   90.00
_cell.angle_beta   90.00
_cell.angle_gamma   90.00
#
_symmetry.space_group_name_H-M   'P 1'
#
loop_
_entity.id
_entity.type
_entity.pdbx_description
1 polymer ?
#
loop_
_entity_poly.entity_id
_entity_poly.type
_entity_poly.pdbx_seq_one_letter_code
_entity_poly.pdbx_strand_id
1 'polypeptide(L)'
;MDTSRFDVLATYHDPCNYCRKAEKLFGYGYYEEPRWIMSQCLDNWVDLYPSRQHQICCGGGGGALTTGYHKERVYYGRRKMEQIKASGAAMIVVPCHSCHGQLNNIKKNYGLQDLSVKYLWELVADCLIL
;
A
#
# COMPACT_ATOMS: atom_id res chain seq x y z
N MET A 1 18.70 9.44 6.20
CA MET A 1 17.25 9.64 5.92
C MET A 1 16.65 10.55 6.98
N ASP A 2 15.80 11.45 6.58
CA ASP A 2 15.08 12.33 7.51
C ASP A 2 13.77 11.67 7.93
N THR A 3 13.75 11.04 9.09
CA THR A 3 12.58 10.35 9.65
C THR A 3 11.51 11.31 10.17
N SER A 4 11.83 12.60 10.28
CA SER A 4 10.88 13.63 10.74
C SER A 4 10.09 14.27 9.59
N ARG A 5 10.38 13.91 8.34
CA ARG A 5 9.77 14.49 7.15
C ARG A 5 8.24 14.35 7.13
N PHE A 6 7.74 13.23 7.62
CA PHE A 6 6.31 12.95 7.72
C PHE A 6 5.92 12.67 9.16
N ASP A 7 5.09 13.53 9.72
CA ASP A 7 4.58 13.40 11.09
C ASP A 7 3.15 12.86 11.06
N VAL A 8 2.99 11.68 10.49
CA VAL A 8 1.70 10.98 10.38
C VAL A 8 1.89 9.49 10.62
N LEU A 9 0.83 8.82 11.05
CA LEU A 9 0.82 7.37 11.10
C LEU A 9 0.70 6.83 9.67
N ALA A 10 1.63 5.98 9.28
CA ALA A 10 1.65 5.32 7.99
C ALA A 10 1.40 3.82 8.11
N THR A 11 1.01 3.21 7.01
CA THR A 11 0.91 1.76 6.88
C THR A 11 1.45 1.31 5.53
N TYR A 12 1.54 -0.01 5.34
CA TYR A 12 2.11 -0.60 4.14
C TYR A 12 1.16 -1.64 3.54
N HIS A 13 1.03 -1.63 2.23
CA HIS A 13 0.29 -2.64 1.48
C HIS A 13 1.26 -3.63 0.83
N ASP A 14 1.16 -4.89 1.21
CA ASP A 14 1.90 -5.99 0.56
C ASP A 14 1.24 -6.31 -0.79
N PRO A 15 1.86 -5.97 -1.94
CA PRO A 15 1.24 -6.25 -3.24
C PRO A 15 1.40 -7.73 -3.60
N CYS A 16 0.37 -8.31 -4.21
CA CYS A 16 0.37 -9.74 -4.53
C CYS A 16 1.52 -10.14 -5.47
N ASN A 17 1.90 -9.26 -6.40
CA ASN A 17 2.95 -9.57 -7.38
C ASN A 17 4.34 -9.68 -6.76
N TYR A 18 4.69 -8.82 -5.79
CA TYR A 18 5.99 -8.86 -5.11
C TYR A 18 6.04 -9.83 -3.95
N CYS A 19 4.89 -10.28 -3.48
CA CYS A 19 4.76 -11.11 -2.28
C CYS A 19 4.33 -12.53 -2.63
N ARG A 20 3.05 -12.84 -2.53
CA ARG A 20 2.56 -14.22 -2.69
C ARG A 20 2.87 -14.85 -4.04
N LYS A 21 2.72 -14.08 -5.13
CA LYS A 21 3.00 -14.60 -6.47
C LYS A 21 4.49 -14.84 -6.67
N ALA A 22 5.33 -13.90 -6.22
CA ALA A 22 6.79 -14.06 -6.28
C ALA A 22 7.24 -15.25 -5.46
N GLU A 23 6.73 -15.40 -4.24
CA GLU A 23 7.04 -16.53 -3.37
C GLU A 23 6.65 -17.86 -4.01
N LYS A 24 5.47 -17.93 -4.61
CA LYS A 24 4.99 -19.14 -5.29
C LYS A 24 5.83 -19.50 -6.52
N LEU A 25 6.24 -18.52 -7.31
CA LEU A 25 6.94 -18.75 -8.58
C LEU A 25 8.45 -18.89 -8.42
N PHE A 26 9.03 -18.16 -7.46
CA PHE A 26 10.49 -18.04 -7.32
C PHE A 26 11.02 -18.53 -5.97
N GLY A 27 10.13 -18.94 -5.06
CA GLY A 27 10.49 -19.38 -3.72
C GLY A 27 10.81 -18.26 -2.76
N TYR A 28 10.61 -17.01 -3.14
CA TYR A 28 10.93 -15.84 -2.31
C TYR A 28 9.93 -14.70 -2.55
N GLY A 29 9.39 -14.13 -1.48
CA GLY A 29 8.54 -12.95 -1.52
C GLY A 29 9.18 -11.77 -0.80
N TYR A 30 8.96 -10.56 -1.33
CA TYR A 30 9.53 -9.32 -0.78
C TYR A 30 8.61 -8.77 0.31
N TYR A 31 8.69 -9.34 1.51
CA TYR A 31 7.90 -8.91 2.67
C TYR A 31 8.66 -7.97 3.60
N GLU A 32 9.89 -8.31 3.92
CA GLU A 32 10.67 -7.59 4.95
C GLU A 32 11.49 -6.43 4.40
N GLU A 33 11.95 -6.51 3.17
CA GLU A 33 12.75 -5.46 2.53
C GLU A 33 12.02 -4.12 2.48
N PRO A 34 10.75 -4.05 2.02
CA PRO A 34 9.99 -2.79 2.06
C PRO A 34 9.80 -2.27 3.48
N ARG A 35 9.61 -3.15 4.45
CA ARG A 35 9.43 -2.77 5.85
C ARG A 35 10.71 -2.19 6.43
N TRP A 36 11.85 -2.77 6.08
CA TRP A 36 13.14 -2.21 6.45
C TRP A 36 13.30 -0.79 5.88
N ILE A 37 12.96 -0.59 4.61
CA ILE A 37 13.01 0.74 3.96
C ILE A 37 12.10 1.72 4.68
N MET A 38 10.86 1.33 4.99
CA MET A 38 9.93 2.18 5.73
C MET A 38 10.49 2.59 7.07
N SER A 39 11.13 1.68 7.79
CA SER A 39 11.74 1.97 9.09
C SER A 39 12.93 2.95 9.00
N GLN A 40 13.57 3.05 7.84
CA GLN A 40 14.60 4.05 7.60
C GLN A 40 14.02 5.45 7.32
N CYS A 41 12.78 5.51 6.88
CA CYS A 41 12.13 6.74 6.42
C CYS A 41 11.11 7.30 7.42
N LEU A 42 10.51 6.45 8.25
CA LEU A 42 9.38 6.81 9.09
C LEU A 42 9.58 6.33 10.52
N ASP A 43 9.30 7.20 11.48
CA ASP A 43 9.30 6.84 12.90
C ASP A 43 7.99 6.19 13.34
N ASN A 44 6.88 6.44 12.63
CA ASN A 44 5.55 6.05 13.05
C ASN A 44 4.80 5.33 11.93
N TRP A 45 4.86 4.00 11.93
CA TRP A 45 4.09 3.19 11.00
C TRP A 45 3.68 1.87 11.63
N VAL A 46 2.60 1.28 11.13
CA VAL A 46 2.05 0.00 11.58
C VAL A 46 1.73 -0.88 10.39
N ASP A 47 1.79 -2.19 10.56
CA ASP A 47 1.29 -3.14 9.59
C ASP A 47 -0.24 -3.14 9.55
N LEU A 48 -0.81 -3.45 8.39
CA LEU A 48 -2.21 -3.81 8.29
C LEU A 48 -2.41 -5.22 8.83
N TYR A 49 -3.63 -5.53 9.28
CA TYR A 49 -3.96 -6.88 9.72
C TYR A 49 -5.14 -7.41 8.90
N PRO A 50 -5.00 -8.58 8.26
CA PRO A 50 -3.78 -9.37 8.08
C PRO A 50 -2.78 -8.72 7.12
N SER A 51 -1.53 -9.19 7.17
CA SER A 51 -0.43 -8.68 6.36
C SER A 51 0.40 -9.81 5.76
N ARG A 52 1.42 -9.48 5.01
CA ARG A 52 2.36 -10.42 4.38
C ARG A 52 1.63 -11.46 3.52
N GLN A 53 1.83 -12.76 3.75
CA GLN A 53 1.21 -13.83 2.97
C GLN A 53 -0.33 -13.79 2.99
N HIS A 54 -0.90 -13.26 4.06
CA HIS A 54 -2.35 -13.22 4.28
C HIS A 54 -2.97 -11.86 3.93
N GLN A 55 -2.21 -10.99 3.28
CA GLN A 55 -2.70 -9.66 2.92
C GLN A 55 -3.97 -9.73 2.05
N ILE A 56 -4.79 -8.70 2.17
CA ILE A 56 -6.02 -8.56 1.40
C ILE A 56 -5.69 -7.78 0.11
N CYS A 57 -6.16 -8.29 -1.02
CA CYS A 57 -5.95 -7.66 -2.33
C CYS A 57 -6.57 -6.26 -2.40
N CYS A 58 -5.93 -5.36 -3.12
CA CYS A 58 -6.46 -4.01 -3.37
C CYS A 58 -7.63 -4.00 -4.38
N GLY A 59 -7.75 -5.05 -5.19
CA GLY A 59 -8.80 -5.17 -6.21
C GLY A 59 -8.45 -4.58 -7.57
N GLY A 60 -7.25 -4.07 -7.77
CA GLY A 60 -6.85 -3.38 -9.01
C GLY A 60 -5.99 -4.19 -9.97
N GLY A 61 -5.64 -5.44 -9.63
CA GLY A 61 -4.78 -6.28 -10.45
C GLY A 61 -5.47 -6.92 -11.63
N GLY A 62 -4.70 -7.72 -12.39
CA GLY A 62 -5.23 -8.48 -13.52
C GLY A 62 -5.74 -7.62 -14.67
N GLY A 63 -5.29 -6.37 -14.80
CA GLY A 63 -5.74 -5.45 -15.84
C GLY A 63 -7.05 -4.71 -15.51
N ALA A 64 -7.67 -4.96 -14.36
CA ALA A 64 -8.94 -4.34 -14.00
C ALA A 64 -8.84 -2.81 -13.91
N LEU A 65 -7.69 -2.28 -13.49
CA LEU A 65 -7.48 -0.84 -13.36
C LEU A 65 -7.58 -0.11 -14.71
N THR A 66 -7.17 -0.76 -15.80
CA THR A 66 -7.11 -0.16 -17.13
C THR A 66 -8.36 -0.44 -17.98
N THR A 67 -9.38 -1.04 -17.40
CA THR A 67 -10.63 -1.39 -18.08
C THR A 67 -11.83 -0.69 -17.43
N GLY A 68 -13.04 -0.92 -17.98
CA GLY A 68 -14.26 -0.27 -17.51
C GLY A 68 -14.88 -0.82 -16.23
N TYR A 69 -14.14 -1.59 -15.44
CA TYR A 69 -14.68 -2.28 -14.26
C TYR A 69 -14.59 -1.45 -12.98
N HIS A 70 -14.97 -0.18 -13.04
CA HIS A 70 -14.86 0.72 -11.88
C HIS A 70 -15.72 0.27 -10.69
N LYS A 71 -16.98 -0.12 -10.95
CA LYS A 71 -17.89 -0.58 -9.89
C LYS A 71 -17.37 -1.83 -9.20
N GLU A 72 -16.85 -2.77 -9.99
CA GLU A 72 -16.28 -4.02 -9.50
C GLU A 72 -15.03 -3.74 -8.67
N ARG A 73 -14.16 -2.84 -9.13
CA ARG A 73 -12.95 -2.46 -8.38
C ARG A 73 -13.30 -1.79 -7.05
N VAL A 74 -14.31 -0.94 -7.01
CA VAL A 74 -14.79 -0.35 -5.76
C VAL A 74 -15.25 -1.44 -4.80
N TYR A 75 -16.08 -2.37 -5.28
CA TYR A 75 -16.59 -3.47 -4.46
C TYR A 75 -15.48 -4.39 -3.94
N TYR A 76 -14.60 -4.85 -4.83
CA TYR A 76 -13.53 -5.79 -4.44
C TYR A 76 -12.43 -5.14 -3.60
N GLY A 77 -12.28 -3.83 -3.69
CA GLY A 77 -11.35 -3.07 -2.85
C GLY A 77 -11.85 -2.77 -1.44
N ARG A 78 -13.13 -3.05 -1.12
CA ARG A 78 -13.74 -2.65 0.14
C ARG A 78 -13.01 -3.18 1.37
N ARG A 79 -12.60 -4.44 1.34
CA ARG A 79 -11.91 -5.07 2.48
C ARG A 79 -10.57 -4.43 2.76
N LYS A 80 -9.84 -4.09 1.72
CA LYS A 80 -8.58 -3.35 1.86
C LYS A 80 -8.83 -1.96 2.45
N MET A 81 -9.84 -1.26 1.96
CA MET A 81 -10.17 0.08 2.46
C MET A 81 -10.63 0.06 3.92
N GLU A 82 -11.42 -0.94 4.32
CA GLU A 82 -11.81 -1.17 5.70
C GLU A 82 -10.60 -1.43 6.59
N GLN A 83 -9.65 -2.22 6.10
CA GLN A 83 -8.40 -2.53 6.79
C GLN A 83 -7.56 -1.27 7.03
N ILE A 84 -7.44 -0.41 6.01
CA ILE A 84 -6.73 0.87 6.11
C ILE A 84 -7.42 1.78 7.13
N LYS A 85 -8.74 1.88 7.06
CA LYS A 85 -9.55 2.66 8.02
C LYS A 85 -9.31 2.20 9.45
N ALA A 86 -9.34 0.89 9.67
CA ALA A 86 -9.15 0.31 11.01
C ALA A 86 -7.74 0.59 11.56
N SER A 87 -6.74 0.77 10.70
CA SER A 87 -5.38 1.09 11.14
C SER A 87 -5.23 2.51 11.67
N GLY A 88 -6.13 3.42 11.28
CA GLY A 88 -6.03 4.84 11.60
C GLY A 88 -4.95 5.59 10.82
N ALA A 89 -4.33 4.96 9.83
CA ALA A 89 -3.24 5.56 9.07
C ALA A 89 -3.73 6.71 8.17
N ALA A 90 -2.93 7.77 8.10
CA ALA A 90 -3.15 8.90 7.19
C ALA A 90 -2.38 8.74 5.88
N MET A 91 -1.47 7.78 5.82
CA MET A 91 -0.66 7.48 4.64
C MET A 91 -0.56 5.97 4.46
N ILE A 92 -0.70 5.51 3.22
CA ILE A 92 -0.37 4.13 2.86
C ILE A 92 0.75 4.13 1.82
N VAL A 93 1.76 3.31 2.05
CA VAL A 93 2.90 3.15 1.17
C VAL A 93 2.71 1.87 0.35
N VAL A 94 2.91 1.99 -0.95
CA VAL A 94 2.73 0.89 -1.91
C VAL A 94 3.89 0.86 -2.91
N PRO A 95 4.46 -0.30 -3.21
CA PRO A 95 5.50 -0.41 -4.25
C PRO A 95 4.94 -0.78 -5.62
N CYS A 96 3.65 -1.02 -5.75
CA CYS A 96 3.01 -1.51 -6.98
C CYS A 96 2.20 -0.41 -7.65
N HIS A 97 2.43 -0.21 -8.94
CA HIS A 97 1.71 0.81 -9.73
C HIS A 97 0.20 0.56 -9.76
N SER A 98 -0.23 -0.68 -9.98
CA SER A 98 -1.66 -1.01 -10.00
C SER A 98 -2.33 -0.77 -8.65
N CYS A 99 -1.66 -1.10 -7.55
CA CYS A 99 -2.18 -0.85 -6.21
C CYS A 99 -2.27 0.64 -5.91
N HIS A 100 -1.25 1.41 -6.29
CA HIS A 100 -1.23 2.87 -6.13
C HIS A 100 -2.41 3.51 -6.86
N GLY A 101 -2.62 3.17 -8.14
CA GLY A 101 -3.73 3.68 -8.93
C GLY A 101 -5.09 3.26 -8.39
N GLN A 102 -5.23 2.00 -7.98
CA GLN A 102 -6.47 1.47 -7.43
C GLN A 102 -6.87 2.19 -6.14
N LEU A 103 -5.96 2.31 -5.18
CA LEU A 103 -6.26 2.94 -3.90
C LEU A 103 -6.58 4.43 -4.06
N ASN A 104 -5.84 5.15 -4.89
CA ASN A 104 -6.15 6.54 -5.20
C ASN A 104 -7.51 6.71 -5.86
N ASN A 105 -7.88 5.79 -6.74
CA ASN A 105 -9.12 5.88 -7.50
C ASN A 105 -10.36 5.60 -6.64
N ILE A 106 -10.27 4.68 -5.67
CA ILE A 106 -11.44 4.26 -4.88
C ILE A 106 -11.51 4.86 -3.46
N LYS A 107 -10.47 5.50 -2.97
CA LYS A 107 -10.41 5.99 -1.57
C LYS A 107 -11.58 6.91 -1.20
N LYS A 108 -12.03 7.76 -2.13
CA LYS A 108 -13.17 8.66 -1.91
C LYS A 108 -14.49 7.91 -1.67
N ASN A 109 -14.65 6.72 -2.23
CA ASN A 109 -15.85 5.91 -2.07
C ASN A 109 -16.00 5.37 -0.64
N TYR A 110 -14.95 5.47 0.17
CA TYR A 110 -14.90 4.95 1.53
C TYR A 110 -14.62 6.03 2.57
N GLY A 111 -14.78 7.32 2.20
CA GLY A 111 -14.53 8.43 3.11
C GLY A 111 -13.06 8.63 3.45
N LEU A 112 -12.15 8.13 2.61
CA LEU A 112 -10.70 8.24 2.79
C LEU A 112 -10.07 9.18 1.76
N GLN A 113 -10.77 10.21 1.32
CA GLN A 113 -10.29 11.15 0.31
C GLN A 113 -8.99 11.86 0.72
N ASP A 114 -8.74 12.00 2.03
CA ASP A 114 -7.54 12.65 2.55
C ASP A 114 -6.36 11.68 2.76
N LEU A 115 -6.57 10.38 2.52
CA LEU A 115 -5.52 9.38 2.61
C LEU A 115 -4.44 9.65 1.57
N SER A 116 -3.20 9.80 2.01
CA SER A 116 -2.05 9.90 1.12
C SER A 116 -1.65 8.48 0.66
N VAL A 117 -1.67 8.24 -0.63
CA VAL A 117 -1.18 7.00 -1.24
C VAL A 117 0.16 7.31 -1.88
N LYS A 118 1.23 6.75 -1.35
CA LYS A 118 2.59 7.09 -1.75
C LYS A 118 3.34 5.86 -2.23
N TYR A 119 4.07 6.01 -3.34
CA TYR A 119 5.00 4.97 -3.75
C TYR A 119 6.15 4.83 -2.75
N LEU A 120 6.66 3.61 -2.61
CA LEU A 120 7.81 3.37 -1.72
C LEU A 120 9.03 4.21 -2.14
N TRP A 121 9.29 4.34 -3.45
CA TRP A 121 10.40 5.16 -3.95
C TRP A 121 10.20 6.65 -3.75
N GLU A 122 8.95 7.16 -3.80
CA GLU A 122 8.65 8.54 -3.45
C GLU A 122 8.98 8.83 -2.00
N LEU A 123 8.60 7.89 -1.11
CA LEU A 123 8.91 8.01 0.31
C LEU A 123 10.43 8.13 0.53
N VAL A 124 11.20 7.28 -0.12
CA VAL A 124 12.67 7.32 -0.04
C VAL A 124 13.19 8.66 -0.56
N ALA A 125 12.73 9.10 -1.73
CA ALA A 125 13.17 10.36 -2.33
C ALA A 125 12.87 11.56 -1.43
N ASP A 126 11.69 11.60 -0.84
CA ASP A 126 11.27 12.70 0.04
C ASP A 126 12.05 12.74 1.36
N CYS A 127 12.52 11.60 1.84
CA CYS A 127 13.27 11.50 3.10
C CYS A 127 14.79 11.60 2.93
N LEU A 128 15.30 11.64 1.70
CA LEU A 128 16.75 11.80 1.46
C LEU A 128 17.26 13.12 2.02
N ILE A 129 18.40 13.02 2.71
CA ILE A 129 19.19 14.18 3.14
C ILE A 129 20.33 14.33 2.15
N LEU A 130 20.35 15.44 1.42
CA LEU A 130 21.36 15.73 0.39
C LEU A 130 22.42 16.70 0.93
#